data_8c2ee187611fdf30f0bf3b1467b6ee54
#
_entry.id   8c2ee187611fdf30f0bf3b1467b6ee54
#
_cell.length_a   1.000
_cell.length_b   1.000
_cell.length_c   1.000
_cell.angle_alpha   90.00
_cell.angle_beta   90.00
_cell.angle_gamma   90.00
#
_symmetry.space_group_name_H-M   'P 1'
#
loop_
_entity.id
_entity.type
_entity.pdbx_description
1 polymer ?
#
loop_
_entity_poly.entity_id
_entity_poly.type
_entity_poly.pdbx_seq_one_letter_code
_entity_poly.pdbx_strand_id
1 'polypeptide(L)'
;TEIYIKLIEEQLKKGKQVLYLLPEIALTTQIINRLRKHFGNKVGVSHSRMSNNERVEIWNAVKEKDGDKAQYPIMLGARSSLFLPFDNLGLIIVDEEHESSFKQFQPSPRYHARDAAIYLSHLHKSKVLLGSATPSLETYYNCSIGKFSLVELNSRYGDIQLPEIHIVDIKRAHLKKQMEYHFSPFLLKNIGEVLE
;
A
#
# COMPACT_ATOMS: atom_id res chain seq x y z
N THR A 1 -5.02 -7.33 -1.48
CA THR A 1 -5.60 -6.57 -2.63
C THR A 1 -7.08 -6.94 -2.86
N GLU A 2 -7.52 -8.22 -2.80
CA GLU A 2 -8.91 -8.62 -3.06
C GLU A 2 -9.93 -7.93 -2.15
N ILE A 3 -9.62 -7.81 -0.86
CA ILE A 3 -10.48 -7.08 0.10
C ILE A 3 -10.62 -5.61 -0.32
N TYR A 4 -9.52 -4.98 -0.74
CA TYR A 4 -9.54 -3.59 -1.20
C TYR A 4 -10.43 -3.42 -2.43
N ILE A 5 -10.35 -4.35 -3.39
CA ILE A 5 -11.20 -4.33 -4.59
C ILE A 5 -12.69 -4.33 -4.19
N LYS A 6 -13.10 -5.20 -3.28
CA LYS A 6 -14.50 -5.26 -2.79
C LYS A 6 -14.92 -3.97 -2.09
N LEU A 7 -14.05 -3.40 -1.25
CA LEU A 7 -14.33 -2.14 -0.57
C LEU A 7 -14.45 -0.96 -1.55
N ILE A 8 -13.60 -0.93 -2.57
CA ILE A 8 -13.65 0.06 -3.66
C ILE A 8 -14.98 -0.08 -4.41
N GLU A 9 -15.37 -1.30 -4.79
CA GLU A 9 -16.66 -1.54 -5.47
C GLU A 9 -17.87 -1.01 -4.69
N GLU A 10 -17.86 -1.24 -3.37
CA GLU A 10 -18.92 -0.74 -2.50
C GLU A 10 -19.00 0.79 -2.49
N GLN A 11 -17.86 1.47 -2.51
CA GLN A 11 -17.83 2.94 -2.54
C GLN A 11 -18.30 3.47 -3.91
N LEU A 12 -17.88 2.85 -4.99
CA LEU A 12 -18.31 3.22 -6.34
C LEU A 12 -19.81 3.06 -6.53
N LYS A 13 -20.42 1.99 -5.97
CA LYS A 13 -21.88 1.80 -5.98
C LYS A 13 -22.63 2.93 -5.27
N LYS A 14 -22.00 3.56 -4.28
CA LYS A 14 -22.54 4.72 -3.54
C LYS A 14 -22.22 6.06 -4.23
N GLY A 15 -21.59 6.04 -5.41
CA GLY A 15 -21.16 7.25 -6.12
C GLY A 15 -20.01 7.97 -5.42
N LYS A 16 -19.22 7.30 -4.58
CA LYS A 16 -18.10 7.88 -3.84
C LYS A 16 -16.77 7.67 -4.55
N GLN A 17 -15.84 8.59 -4.28
CA GLN A 17 -14.46 8.49 -4.73
C GLN A 17 -13.61 7.69 -3.73
N VAL A 18 -12.53 7.09 -4.21
CA VAL A 18 -11.58 6.32 -3.41
C VAL A 18 -10.15 6.77 -3.70
N LEU A 19 -9.42 7.04 -2.63
CA LEU A 19 -7.98 7.26 -2.68
C LEU A 19 -7.27 6.01 -2.16
N TYR A 20 -6.41 5.41 -2.99
CA TYR A 20 -5.59 4.26 -2.62
C TYR A 20 -4.11 4.66 -2.62
N LEU A 21 -3.56 4.85 -1.44
CA LEU A 21 -2.16 5.22 -1.23
C LEU A 21 -1.29 3.99 -1.12
N LEU A 22 -0.18 4.02 -1.85
CA LEU A 22 0.88 3.02 -1.84
C LEU A 22 2.24 3.70 -1.66
N PRO A 23 3.23 3.05 -1.04
CA PRO A 23 4.61 3.45 -1.20
C PRO A 23 4.99 3.54 -2.67
N GLU A 24 5.83 4.50 -3.04
CA GLU A 24 6.18 4.73 -4.45
C GLU A 24 6.81 3.50 -5.11
N ILE A 25 7.58 2.73 -4.34
CA ILE A 25 8.18 1.45 -4.76
C ILE A 25 7.13 0.34 -5.00
N ALA A 26 5.99 0.39 -4.31
CA ALA A 26 4.90 -0.58 -4.46
C ALA A 26 3.90 -0.19 -5.56
N LEU A 27 4.00 1.03 -6.10
CA LEU A 27 3.18 1.51 -7.22
C LEU A 27 3.69 0.91 -8.54
N THR A 28 3.52 -0.40 -8.68
CA THR A 28 3.99 -1.17 -9.81
C THR A 28 2.94 -1.30 -10.91
N THR A 29 3.38 -1.60 -12.13
CA THR A 29 2.49 -1.90 -13.25
C THR A 29 1.53 -3.05 -12.91
N GLN A 30 1.96 -4.00 -12.10
CA GLN A 30 1.14 -5.14 -11.70
C GLN A 30 -0.10 -4.73 -10.90
N ILE A 31 0.05 -3.88 -9.89
CA ILE A 31 -1.10 -3.41 -9.10
C ILE A 31 -2.03 -2.53 -9.93
N ILE A 32 -1.47 -1.66 -10.78
CA ILE A 32 -2.23 -0.81 -11.68
C ILE A 32 -3.07 -1.67 -12.64
N ASN A 33 -2.45 -2.64 -13.29
CA ASN A 33 -3.13 -3.53 -14.23
C ASN A 33 -4.20 -4.39 -13.53
N ARG A 34 -3.94 -4.85 -12.31
CA ARG A 34 -4.91 -5.60 -11.52
C ARG A 34 -6.15 -4.77 -11.22
N LEU A 35 -6.01 -3.52 -10.80
CA LEU A 35 -7.14 -2.63 -10.55
C LEU A 35 -7.85 -2.25 -11.86
N ARG A 36 -7.12 -1.97 -12.93
CA ARG A 36 -7.70 -1.67 -14.24
C ARG A 36 -8.47 -2.84 -14.83
N LYS A 37 -8.07 -4.08 -14.55
CA LYS A 37 -8.83 -5.28 -14.95
C LYS A 37 -10.23 -5.32 -14.34
N HIS A 38 -10.40 -4.81 -13.10
CA HIS A 38 -11.68 -4.78 -12.41
C HIS A 38 -12.50 -3.51 -12.69
N PHE A 39 -11.82 -2.36 -12.79
CA PHE A 39 -12.50 -1.06 -12.81
C PHE A 39 -12.34 -0.30 -14.14
N GLY A 40 -11.55 -0.84 -15.08
CA GLY A 40 -11.35 -0.22 -16.38
C GLY A 40 -10.70 1.17 -16.29
N ASN A 41 -11.24 2.08 -17.08
CA ASN A 41 -10.74 3.47 -17.19
C ASN A 41 -11.08 4.36 -15.99
N LYS A 42 -11.74 3.82 -14.94
CA LYS A 42 -12.06 4.57 -13.73
C LYS A 42 -10.86 4.75 -12.80
N VAL A 43 -9.72 4.12 -13.11
CA VAL A 43 -8.50 4.14 -12.29
C VAL A 43 -7.51 5.17 -12.82
N GLY A 44 -7.40 6.28 -12.13
CA GLY A 44 -6.32 7.25 -12.29
C GLY A 44 -5.09 6.86 -11.46
N VAL A 45 -3.91 7.23 -11.94
CA VAL A 45 -2.63 6.96 -11.27
C VAL A 45 -1.85 8.25 -11.15
N SER A 46 -1.30 8.53 -9.96
CA SER A 46 -0.47 9.70 -9.70
C SER A 46 0.87 9.28 -9.07
N HIS A 47 1.98 9.70 -9.67
CA HIS A 47 3.33 9.40 -9.20
C HIS A 47 4.31 10.56 -9.43
N SER A 48 5.49 10.50 -8.81
CA SER A 48 6.48 11.59 -8.81
C SER A 48 7.03 11.94 -10.20
N ARG A 49 7.08 10.96 -11.12
CA ARG A 49 7.65 11.13 -12.47
C ARG A 49 6.71 11.79 -13.49
N MET A 50 5.51 12.17 -13.09
CA MET A 50 4.57 12.87 -13.96
C MET A 50 5.05 14.27 -14.30
N SER A 51 4.89 14.64 -15.57
CA SER A 51 5.08 16.02 -16.06
C SER A 51 4.03 16.96 -15.45
N ASN A 52 4.26 18.26 -15.54
CA ASN A 52 3.29 19.25 -15.04
C ASN A 52 1.95 19.15 -15.77
N ASN A 53 1.95 18.88 -17.08
CA ASN A 53 0.71 18.74 -17.86
C ASN A 53 -0.10 17.52 -17.39
N GLU A 54 0.54 16.37 -17.22
CA GLU A 54 -0.13 15.16 -16.70
C GLU A 54 -0.71 15.39 -15.29
N ARG A 55 -0.02 16.16 -14.45
CA ARG A 55 -0.55 16.52 -13.12
C ARG A 55 -1.80 17.37 -13.21
N VAL A 56 -1.85 18.33 -14.14
CA VAL A 56 -3.04 19.16 -14.37
C VAL A 56 -4.19 18.32 -14.91
N GLU A 57 -3.92 17.39 -15.83
CA GLU A 57 -4.93 16.46 -16.35
C GLU A 57 -5.51 15.60 -15.24
N ILE A 58 -4.67 14.99 -14.39
CA ILE A 58 -5.12 14.20 -13.24
C ILE A 58 -5.93 15.06 -12.27
N TRP A 59 -5.46 16.28 -11.97
CA TRP A 59 -6.18 17.21 -11.10
C TRP A 59 -7.60 17.48 -11.59
N ASN A 60 -7.74 17.77 -12.89
CA ASN A 60 -9.04 18.02 -13.50
C ASN A 60 -9.91 16.76 -13.58
N ALA A 61 -9.31 15.59 -13.78
CA ALA A 61 -10.03 14.32 -13.91
C ALA A 61 -10.55 13.76 -12.57
N VAL A 62 -9.95 14.18 -11.45
CA VAL A 62 -10.40 13.81 -10.10
C VAL A 62 -11.55 14.70 -9.64
N LYS A 63 -11.55 15.97 -10.06
CA LYS A 63 -12.57 16.94 -9.66
C LYS A 63 -13.89 16.67 -10.37
N GLU A 64 -15.00 16.69 -9.63
CA GLU A 64 -16.34 16.72 -10.22
C GLU A 64 -16.61 18.12 -10.77
N LYS A 65 -17.17 18.24 -11.98
CA LYS A 65 -17.48 19.51 -12.63
C LYS A 65 -18.94 19.55 -13.07
N ASP A 66 -19.62 20.64 -12.75
CA ASP A 66 -20.92 21.01 -13.30
C ASP A 66 -21.98 19.87 -13.27
N GLY A 67 -21.94 19.05 -12.25
CA GLY A 67 -22.84 17.90 -12.08
C GLY A 67 -22.34 16.61 -12.73
N ASP A 68 -21.23 16.66 -13.46
CA ASP A 68 -20.58 15.46 -14.01
C ASP A 68 -19.71 14.78 -12.94
N LYS A 69 -19.78 13.45 -12.94
CA LYS A 69 -18.93 12.63 -12.05
C LYS A 69 -17.47 12.72 -12.44
N ALA A 70 -16.59 12.64 -11.46
CA ALA A 70 -15.15 12.55 -11.69
C ALA A 70 -14.81 11.45 -12.70
N GLN A 71 -13.93 11.76 -13.65
CA GLN A 71 -13.43 10.80 -14.64
C GLN A 71 -12.67 9.66 -13.95
N TYR A 72 -11.89 9.99 -12.89
CA TYR A 72 -11.19 9.02 -12.08
C TYR A 72 -11.75 8.97 -10.66
N PRO A 73 -12.84 8.23 -10.44
CA PRO A 73 -13.37 8.02 -9.09
C PRO A 73 -12.44 7.16 -8.20
N ILE A 74 -11.47 6.46 -8.78
CA ILE A 74 -10.42 5.74 -8.05
C ILE A 74 -9.08 6.37 -8.39
N MET A 75 -8.40 6.89 -7.37
CA MET A 75 -7.04 7.39 -7.51
C MET A 75 -6.06 6.50 -6.79
N LEU A 76 -5.10 5.96 -7.54
CA LEU A 76 -3.96 5.22 -7.03
C LEU A 76 -2.74 6.12 -7.04
N GLY A 77 -2.02 6.19 -5.94
CA GLY A 77 -0.83 7.03 -5.93
C GLY A 77 0.00 7.01 -4.66
N ALA A 78 1.12 7.74 -4.72
CA ALA A 78 2.01 7.95 -3.59
C ALA A 78 1.47 9.05 -2.64
N ARG A 79 2.22 9.37 -1.61
CA ARG A 79 1.84 10.34 -0.56
C ARG A 79 1.32 11.68 -1.07
N SER A 80 1.85 12.20 -2.19
CA SER A 80 1.39 13.49 -2.76
C SER A 80 -0.04 13.47 -3.29
N SER A 81 -0.59 12.29 -3.56
CA SER A 81 -1.97 12.13 -4.04
C SER A 81 -3.03 12.51 -3.00
N LEU A 82 -2.63 12.68 -1.74
CA LEU A 82 -3.48 13.26 -0.68
C LEU A 82 -4.00 14.67 -1.00
N PHE A 83 -3.28 15.42 -1.82
CA PHE A 83 -3.61 16.81 -2.14
C PHE A 83 -4.44 16.96 -3.41
N LEU A 84 -4.89 15.86 -4.00
CA LEU A 84 -5.80 15.91 -5.14
C LEU A 84 -7.18 16.42 -4.72
N PRO A 85 -7.91 17.11 -5.61
CA PRO A 85 -9.15 17.81 -5.27
C PRO A 85 -10.36 16.86 -5.28
N PHE A 86 -10.43 15.98 -4.29
CA PHE A 86 -11.58 15.11 -4.12
C PHE A 86 -12.79 15.89 -3.63
N ASP A 87 -13.93 15.72 -4.27
CA ASP A 87 -15.20 16.34 -3.86
C ASP A 87 -16.06 15.39 -3.01
N ASN A 88 -16.05 14.10 -3.34
CA ASN A 88 -16.94 13.11 -2.74
C ASN A 88 -16.19 11.85 -2.25
N LEU A 89 -15.12 12.05 -1.49
CA LEU A 89 -14.25 10.98 -1.00
C LEU A 89 -15.00 10.10 0.03
N GLY A 90 -15.07 8.79 -0.22
CA GLY A 90 -15.76 7.83 0.64
C GLY A 90 -14.83 6.87 1.37
N LEU A 91 -13.64 6.62 0.81
CA LEU A 91 -12.65 5.70 1.39
C LEU A 91 -11.24 6.14 1.04
N ILE A 92 -10.36 6.07 2.03
CA ILE A 92 -8.91 6.16 1.85
C ILE A 92 -8.31 4.82 2.27
N ILE A 93 -7.55 4.21 1.39
CA ILE A 93 -6.74 3.01 1.69
C ILE A 93 -5.29 3.45 1.77
N VAL A 94 -4.60 3.11 2.85
CA VAL A 94 -3.16 3.30 3.01
C VAL A 94 -2.56 1.92 3.15
N ASP A 95 -2.00 1.39 2.09
CA ASP A 95 -1.37 0.08 2.07
C ASP A 95 0.09 0.18 2.48
N GLU A 96 0.61 -0.82 3.19
CA GLU A 96 1.93 -0.78 3.81
C GLU A 96 2.12 0.48 4.69
N GLU A 97 1.15 0.76 5.56
CA GLU A 97 1.06 2.01 6.35
C GLU A 97 2.31 2.31 7.20
N HIS A 98 3.08 1.27 7.50
CA HIS A 98 4.32 1.34 8.27
C HIS A 98 5.52 1.88 7.47
N GLU A 99 5.38 1.97 6.13
CA GLU A 99 6.50 2.28 5.25
C GLU A 99 6.99 3.72 5.45
N SER A 100 8.29 3.86 5.66
CA SER A 100 8.95 5.14 5.97
C SER A 100 8.81 6.19 4.86
N SER A 101 8.62 5.77 3.61
CA SER A 101 8.42 6.65 2.46
C SER A 101 7.16 7.51 2.54
N PHE A 102 6.21 7.15 3.40
CA PHE A 102 5.05 8.00 3.70
C PHE A 102 5.40 9.25 4.51
N LYS A 103 6.58 9.32 5.12
CA LYS A 103 7.08 10.53 5.77
C LYS A 103 7.78 11.42 4.77
N GLN A 104 7.32 12.67 4.65
CA GLN A 104 8.03 13.71 3.91
C GLN A 104 9.06 14.38 4.81
N PHE A 105 10.35 14.23 4.48
CA PHE A 105 11.43 14.91 5.19
C PHE A 105 11.78 16.25 4.56
N GLN A 106 11.72 16.35 3.24
CA GLN A 106 11.97 17.54 2.44
C GLN A 106 11.10 17.51 1.17
N PRO A 107 10.67 18.66 0.65
CA PRO A 107 10.69 19.99 1.29
C PRO A 107 9.66 20.12 2.42
N SER A 108 9.63 21.28 3.08
CA SER A 108 8.52 21.65 3.98
C SER A 108 7.24 21.87 3.16
N PRO A 109 6.04 21.63 3.75
CA PRO A 109 5.78 21.10 5.11
C PRO A 109 6.13 19.61 5.25
N ARG A 110 6.67 19.25 6.42
CA ARG A 110 7.02 17.88 6.76
C ARG A 110 5.81 17.18 7.36
N TYR A 111 5.12 16.35 6.57
CA TYR A 111 3.95 15.59 7.00
C TYR A 111 4.18 14.08 6.88
N HIS A 112 3.36 13.32 7.58
CA HIS A 112 3.26 11.87 7.39
C HIS A 112 1.95 11.57 6.64
N ALA A 113 2.03 10.88 5.51
CA ALA A 113 0.87 10.66 4.66
C ALA A 113 -0.23 9.81 5.32
N ARG A 114 0.13 8.82 6.14
CA ARG A 114 -0.82 8.04 6.94
C ARG A 114 -1.65 8.97 7.85
N ASP A 115 -0.99 9.82 8.61
CA ASP A 115 -1.66 10.70 9.58
C ASP A 115 -2.49 11.78 8.86
N ALA A 116 -1.95 12.31 7.75
CA ALA A 116 -2.68 13.23 6.90
C ALA A 116 -3.91 12.58 6.24
N ALA A 117 -3.83 11.29 5.87
CA ALA A 117 -4.96 10.52 5.34
C ALA A 117 -6.08 10.36 6.38
N ILE A 118 -5.73 10.11 7.64
CA ILE A 118 -6.70 10.04 8.75
C ILE A 118 -7.40 11.41 8.92
N TYR A 119 -6.63 12.50 8.87
CA TYR A 119 -7.20 13.84 8.96
C TYR A 119 -8.09 14.16 7.75
N LEU A 120 -7.63 13.84 6.54
CA LEU A 120 -8.42 14.03 5.31
C LEU A 120 -9.74 13.25 5.37
N SER A 121 -9.71 12.02 5.90
CA SER A 121 -10.92 11.21 6.06
C SER A 121 -11.93 11.86 7.00
N HIS A 122 -11.47 12.53 8.04
CA HIS A 122 -12.32 13.29 8.95
C HIS A 122 -13.00 14.47 8.24
N LEU A 123 -12.24 15.24 7.43
CA LEU A 123 -12.77 16.37 6.67
C LEU A 123 -13.87 15.95 5.68
N HIS A 124 -13.68 14.83 5.00
CA HIS A 124 -14.64 14.28 4.02
C HIS A 124 -15.72 13.40 4.63
N LYS A 125 -15.70 13.16 5.96
CA LYS A 125 -16.56 12.18 6.62
C LYS A 125 -16.48 10.80 5.95
N SER A 126 -15.30 10.45 5.46
CA SER A 126 -14.99 9.19 4.80
C SER A 126 -14.39 8.18 5.78
N LYS A 127 -14.22 6.94 5.34
CA LYS A 127 -13.50 5.92 6.11
C LYS A 127 -12.03 5.87 5.70
N VAL A 128 -11.16 5.47 6.64
CA VAL A 128 -9.76 5.16 6.35
C VAL A 128 -9.48 3.72 6.73
N LEU A 129 -8.73 3.03 5.88
CA LEU A 129 -8.23 1.67 6.10
C LEU A 129 -6.70 1.71 6.03
N LEU A 130 -6.07 1.34 7.11
CA LEU A 130 -4.62 1.18 7.19
C LEU A 130 -4.30 -0.31 7.05
N GLY A 131 -3.60 -0.68 5.99
CA GLY A 131 -3.23 -2.06 5.71
C GLY A 131 -1.74 -2.30 5.92
N SER A 132 -1.38 -3.39 6.61
CA SER A 132 0.00 -3.81 6.81
C SER A 132 0.07 -5.26 7.27
N ALA A 133 1.14 -5.95 6.89
CA ALA A 133 1.52 -7.24 7.51
C ALA A 133 2.31 -7.01 8.81
N THR A 134 2.98 -5.87 8.93
CA THR A 134 3.83 -5.47 10.06
C THR A 134 3.47 -4.04 10.47
N PRO A 135 2.33 -3.81 11.15
CA PRO A 135 1.85 -2.48 11.47
C PRO A 135 2.88 -1.69 12.31
N SER A 136 2.89 -0.37 12.13
CA SER A 136 3.71 0.51 12.95
C SER A 136 3.28 0.45 14.43
N LEU A 137 4.23 0.70 15.33
CA LEU A 137 3.94 0.69 16.77
C LEU A 137 2.83 1.66 17.15
N GLU A 138 2.81 2.84 16.53
CA GLU A 138 1.79 3.86 16.76
C GLU A 138 0.40 3.39 16.34
N THR A 139 0.31 2.76 15.14
CA THR A 139 -0.97 2.22 14.65
C THR A 139 -1.45 1.07 15.53
N TYR A 140 -0.57 0.14 15.88
CA TYR A 140 -0.90 -0.98 16.74
C TYR A 140 -1.31 -0.52 18.16
N TYR A 141 -0.59 0.44 18.74
CA TYR A 141 -0.96 1.05 19.99
C TYR A 141 -2.33 1.72 19.96
N ASN A 142 -2.64 2.47 18.89
CA ASN A 142 -3.96 3.07 18.72
C ASN A 142 -5.09 2.02 18.61
N CYS A 143 -4.80 0.83 18.08
CA CYS A 143 -5.73 -0.29 18.12
C CYS A 143 -5.90 -0.83 19.55
N SER A 144 -4.79 -1.02 20.31
CA SER A 144 -4.83 -1.57 21.65
C SER A 144 -5.62 -0.72 22.66
N ILE A 145 -5.61 0.61 22.49
CA ILE A 145 -6.39 1.55 23.32
C ILE A 145 -7.81 1.82 22.77
N GLY A 146 -8.24 1.10 21.71
CA GLY A 146 -9.58 1.22 21.13
C GLY A 146 -9.82 2.48 20.29
N LYS A 147 -8.78 3.25 19.95
CA LYS A 147 -8.89 4.42 19.07
C LYS A 147 -9.10 4.01 17.61
N PHE A 148 -8.51 2.89 17.20
CA PHE A 148 -8.72 2.26 15.90
C PHE A 148 -9.32 0.87 16.10
N SER A 149 -10.13 0.43 15.13
CA SER A 149 -10.58 -0.96 15.07
C SER A 149 -9.52 -1.82 14.40
N LEU A 150 -9.22 -2.99 14.96
CA LEU A 150 -8.28 -3.96 14.40
C LEU A 150 -9.05 -5.10 13.72
N VAL A 151 -8.61 -5.46 12.51
CA VAL A 151 -9.07 -6.66 11.80
C VAL A 151 -7.84 -7.47 11.43
N GLU A 152 -7.74 -8.68 11.97
CA GLU A 152 -6.64 -9.60 11.69
C GLU A 152 -7.06 -10.67 10.68
N LEU A 153 -6.18 -10.95 9.73
CA LEU A 153 -6.34 -12.01 8.72
C LEU A 153 -5.35 -13.13 9.04
N ASN A 154 -5.79 -14.09 9.85
CA ASN A 154 -4.92 -15.14 10.38
C ASN A 154 -4.80 -16.37 9.45
N SER A 155 -5.64 -16.49 8.43
CA SER A 155 -5.58 -17.58 7.47
C SER A 155 -5.05 -17.11 6.11
N ARG A 156 -4.18 -17.93 5.50
CA ARG A 156 -3.70 -17.70 4.14
C ARG A 156 -4.65 -18.33 3.14
N TYR A 157 -4.79 -17.69 1.98
CA TYR A 157 -5.55 -18.26 0.89
C TYR A 157 -4.86 -19.53 0.38
N GLY A 158 -5.64 -20.64 0.24
CA GLY A 158 -5.16 -21.91 -0.32
C GLY A 158 -4.34 -22.78 0.63
N ASP A 159 -4.48 -22.62 1.95
CA ASP A 159 -3.78 -23.41 3.00
C ASP A 159 -2.25 -23.45 2.83
N ILE A 160 -1.67 -22.43 2.24
CA ILE A 160 -0.23 -22.32 2.04
C ILE A 160 0.46 -22.24 3.40
N GLN A 161 1.30 -23.23 3.70
CA GLN A 161 2.09 -23.26 4.92
C GLN A 161 3.17 -22.18 4.92
N LEU A 162 3.60 -21.78 6.12
CA LEU A 162 4.76 -20.92 6.27
C LEU A 162 6.02 -21.64 5.82
N PRO A 163 6.99 -20.93 5.22
CA PRO A 163 8.28 -21.54 4.91
C PRO A 163 8.95 -22.05 6.20
N GLU A 164 9.62 -23.18 6.09
CA GLU A 164 10.44 -23.70 7.18
C GLU A 164 11.68 -22.80 7.33
N ILE A 165 11.95 -22.36 8.56
CA ILE A 165 13.08 -21.47 8.85
C ILE A 165 14.14 -22.26 9.58
N HIS A 166 15.31 -22.41 8.95
CA HIS A 166 16.48 -23.04 9.54
C HIS A 166 17.50 -22.00 10.01
N ILE A 167 17.88 -22.06 11.29
CA ILE A 167 18.93 -21.21 11.86
C ILE A 167 20.25 -21.97 11.80
N VAL A 168 21.26 -21.41 11.12
CA VAL A 168 22.56 -22.02 10.94
C VAL A 168 23.64 -21.21 11.66
N ASP A 169 24.43 -21.88 12.50
CA ASP A 169 25.58 -21.28 13.17
C ASP A 169 26.76 -21.14 12.19
N ILE A 170 26.86 -19.97 11.56
CA ILE A 170 27.93 -19.63 10.63
C ILE A 170 29.29 -19.61 11.31
N LYS A 171 29.38 -19.18 12.59
CA LYS A 171 30.64 -19.14 13.33
C LYS A 171 31.26 -20.52 13.48
N ARG A 172 30.43 -21.53 13.81
CA ARG A 172 30.85 -22.92 13.92
C ARG A 172 31.31 -23.49 12.57
N ALA A 173 30.60 -23.16 11.49
CA ALA A 173 30.97 -23.57 10.13
C ALA A 173 32.31 -22.93 9.69
N HIS A 174 32.54 -21.67 10.03
CA HIS A 174 33.84 -20.98 9.80
C HIS A 174 35.01 -21.64 10.55
N LEU A 175 34.81 -21.91 11.83
CA LEU A 175 35.86 -22.56 12.67
C LEU A 175 36.22 -23.95 12.12
N LYS A 176 35.29 -24.67 11.54
CA LYS A 176 35.49 -25.97 10.91
C LYS A 176 36.00 -25.89 9.47
N LYS A 177 36.25 -24.68 8.94
CA LYS A 177 36.67 -24.45 7.55
C LYS A 177 35.74 -25.13 6.50
N GLN A 178 34.44 -25.14 6.79
CA GLN A 178 33.40 -25.77 5.95
C GLN A 178 32.61 -24.76 5.11
N MET A 179 32.92 -23.48 5.25
CA MET A 179 32.28 -22.42 4.46
C MET A 179 32.87 -22.37 3.06
N GLU A 180 32.03 -22.21 2.07
CA GLU A 180 32.44 -21.88 0.71
C GLU A 180 32.09 -20.43 0.44
N TYR A 181 33.08 -19.55 0.41
CA TYR A 181 32.94 -18.08 0.45
C TYR A 181 32.07 -17.64 1.65
N HIS A 182 30.88 -17.15 1.40
CA HIS A 182 29.91 -16.70 2.40
C HIS A 182 28.77 -17.70 2.64
N PHE A 183 28.80 -18.85 1.99
CA PHE A 183 27.74 -19.85 2.04
C PHE A 183 28.06 -20.96 3.02
N SER A 184 27.09 -21.30 3.86
CA SER A 184 27.21 -22.47 4.74
C SER A 184 26.98 -23.78 3.99
N PRO A 185 27.57 -24.91 4.44
CA PRO A 185 27.30 -26.21 3.82
C PRO A 185 25.82 -26.58 3.75
N PHE A 186 25.07 -26.19 4.77
CA PHE A 186 23.63 -26.40 4.82
C PHE A 186 22.91 -25.62 3.70
N LEU A 187 23.27 -24.37 3.48
CA LEU A 187 22.68 -23.55 2.42
C LEU A 187 23.02 -24.13 1.03
N LEU A 188 24.28 -24.50 0.79
CA LEU A 188 24.70 -25.07 -0.50
C LEU A 188 23.97 -26.38 -0.81
N LYS A 189 23.82 -27.24 0.21
CA LYS A 189 23.07 -28.48 0.06
C LYS A 189 21.62 -28.22 -0.36
N ASN A 190 20.91 -27.32 0.34
CA ASN A 190 19.52 -27.00 0.02
C ASN A 190 19.37 -26.30 -1.34
N ILE A 191 20.33 -25.47 -1.76
CA ILE A 191 20.32 -24.90 -3.12
C ILE A 191 20.44 -26.01 -4.16
N GLY A 192 21.34 -26.98 -3.95
CA GLY A 192 21.49 -28.12 -4.84
C GLY A 192 20.19 -28.93 -4.97
N GLU A 193 19.54 -29.26 -3.86
CA GLU A 193 18.28 -30.01 -3.83
C GLU A 193 17.09 -29.28 -4.52
N VAL A 194 17.14 -27.96 -4.63
CA VAL A 194 16.07 -27.16 -5.30
C VAL A 194 16.34 -27.01 -6.80
N LEU A 195 17.63 -27.14 -7.23
CA LEU A 195 18.02 -26.98 -8.63
C LEU A 195 17.95 -28.31 -9.44
N GLU A 196 17.86 -29.46 -8.75
CA GLU A 196 17.59 -30.78 -9.35
C GLU A 196 16.07 -30.97 -9.58
#